data_53761365eaa0177321335e25f633ca08
#
_entry.id   53761365eaa0177321335e25f633ca08
#
_cell.length_a   1.000
_cell.length_b   1.000
_cell.length_c   1.000
_cell.angle_alpha   90.00
_cell.angle_beta   90.00
_cell.angle_gamma   90.00
#
_symmetry.space_group_name_H-M   'P 1'
#
loop_
_entity.id
_entity.type
_entity.pdbx_description
1 polymer ?
#
loop_
_entity_poly.entity_id
_entity_poly.type
_entity_poly.pdbx_seq_one_letter_code
_entity_poly.pdbx_strand_id
1 'polypeptide(L)'
;AELCPLPEALSRVPVAQKSAARWAYERLILYIRAFEERLDPAQEVGMGFTGTAAGVLRIEGLGYFDPDIVTFYGRDEGGVRTQLVQHVTQLNVVLRAVARVAPAEPPRRIGFRLAADLDAVPPQPPARVGVPP
;
A
#
# COMPACT_ATOMS: atom_id res chain seq x y z
N ALA A 1 10.55 3.73 15.68
CA ALA A 1 10.01 2.42 16.03
C ALA A 1 8.54 2.34 15.66
N GLU A 2 8.12 1.21 15.26
CA GLU A 2 6.74 0.98 14.93
C GLU A 2 5.91 0.93 16.18
N LEU A 3 4.81 1.69 16.19
CA LEU A 3 3.94 1.76 17.36
C LEU A 3 2.75 0.82 17.25
N CYS A 4 2.42 0.37 16.04
CA CYS A 4 1.28 -0.51 15.86
C CYS A 4 1.69 -1.96 16.02
N PRO A 5 0.99 -2.74 16.84
CA PRO A 5 1.26 -4.17 16.89
C PRO A 5 0.91 -4.83 15.56
N LEU A 6 1.62 -5.86 15.20
CA LEU A 6 1.33 -6.60 13.97
C LEU A 6 0.00 -7.34 14.11
N PRO A 7 -0.85 -7.29 13.09
CA PRO A 7 -2.02 -8.14 13.04
C PRO A 7 -1.64 -9.62 13.14
N GLU A 8 -2.55 -10.41 13.66
CA GLU A 8 -2.30 -11.82 13.83
C GLU A 8 -1.94 -12.52 12.54
N ALA A 9 -2.60 -12.15 11.45
CA ALA A 9 -2.31 -12.77 10.15
C ALA A 9 -0.86 -12.59 9.73
N LEU A 10 -0.26 -11.46 10.07
CA LEU A 10 1.13 -11.19 9.71
C LEU A 10 2.09 -11.96 10.61
N SER A 11 1.73 -12.24 11.84
CA SER A 11 2.61 -12.94 12.76
C SER A 11 2.60 -14.45 12.57
N ARG A 12 1.65 -14.99 11.78
CA ARG A 12 1.59 -16.43 11.53
C ARG A 12 2.75 -16.97 10.71
N VAL A 13 3.39 -16.11 9.91
CA VAL A 13 4.52 -16.50 9.09
C VAL A 13 5.78 -15.89 9.69
N PRO A 14 6.75 -16.71 10.09
CA PRO A 14 7.98 -16.17 10.65
C PRO A 14 8.69 -15.21 9.69
N VAL A 15 9.30 -14.18 10.23
CA VAL A 15 10.00 -13.18 9.42
C VAL A 15 11.03 -13.83 8.50
N ALA A 16 11.73 -14.85 9.00
CA ALA A 16 12.75 -15.52 8.20
C ALA A 16 12.20 -16.24 6.97
N GLN A 17 10.89 -16.50 6.92
CA GLN A 17 10.25 -17.16 5.78
C GLN A 17 9.61 -16.17 4.80
N LYS A 18 9.63 -14.89 5.13
CA LYS A 18 9.08 -13.87 4.24
C LYS A 18 10.19 -13.28 3.41
N SER A 19 9.90 -13.06 2.12
CA SER A 19 10.81 -12.32 1.27
C SER A 19 10.89 -10.86 1.72
N ALA A 20 11.92 -10.17 1.28
CA ALA A 20 12.02 -8.74 1.51
C ALA A 20 10.84 -7.99 0.92
N ALA A 21 10.40 -8.41 -0.27
CA ALA A 21 9.24 -7.81 -0.92
C ALA A 21 7.97 -7.98 -0.10
N ARG A 22 7.70 -9.18 0.37
CA ARG A 22 6.51 -9.43 1.17
C ARG A 22 6.54 -8.68 2.48
N TRP A 23 7.70 -8.65 3.13
CA TRP A 23 7.86 -7.93 4.38
C TRP A 23 7.57 -6.44 4.19
N ALA A 24 8.14 -5.85 3.13
CA ALA A 24 7.91 -4.44 2.83
C ALA A 24 6.45 -4.17 2.49
N TYR A 25 5.85 -5.03 1.69
CA TYR A 25 4.46 -4.90 1.29
C TYR A 25 3.53 -4.86 2.52
N GLU A 26 3.71 -5.79 3.44
CA GLU A 26 2.86 -5.86 4.62
C GLU A 26 3.02 -4.62 5.50
N ARG A 27 4.25 -4.15 5.67
CA ARG A 27 4.48 -2.97 6.49
C ARG A 27 3.93 -1.70 5.84
N LEU A 28 4.02 -1.58 4.52
CA LEU A 28 3.43 -0.46 3.82
C LEU A 28 1.92 -0.39 4.03
N ILE A 29 1.25 -1.53 4.01
CA ILE A 29 -0.18 -1.56 4.27
C ILE A 29 -0.49 -1.04 5.68
N LEU A 30 0.31 -1.41 6.66
CA LEU A 30 0.12 -0.93 8.01
C LEU A 30 0.35 0.58 8.12
N TYR A 31 1.34 1.11 7.43
CA TYR A 31 1.57 2.55 7.40
C TYR A 31 0.41 3.29 6.77
N ILE A 32 -0.09 2.79 5.66
CA ILE A 32 -1.22 3.43 4.97
C ILE A 32 -2.46 3.42 5.87
N ARG A 33 -2.74 2.29 6.50
CA ARG A 33 -3.88 2.18 7.39
C ARG A 33 -3.79 3.16 8.56
N ALA A 34 -2.62 3.23 9.19
CA ALA A 34 -2.42 4.14 10.31
C ALA A 34 -2.58 5.60 9.87
N PHE A 35 -2.10 5.92 8.68
CA PHE A 35 -2.22 7.26 8.13
C PHE A 35 -3.70 7.61 7.87
N GLU A 36 -4.45 6.67 7.31
CA GLU A 36 -5.86 6.87 7.00
C GLU A 36 -6.70 7.12 8.24
N GLU A 37 -6.32 6.56 9.37
CA GLU A 37 -7.07 6.75 10.61
C GLU A 37 -7.09 8.21 11.05
N ARG A 38 -6.19 9.02 10.55
CA ARG A 38 -6.11 10.45 10.89
C ARG A 38 -6.69 11.37 9.83
N LEU A 39 -7.20 10.81 8.74
CA LEU A 39 -7.79 11.63 7.68
C LEU A 39 -9.21 12.02 8.04
N ASP A 40 -9.60 13.25 7.66
CA ASP A 40 -11.00 13.61 7.75
C ASP A 40 -11.76 13.05 6.53
N PRO A 41 -13.10 13.09 6.55
CA PRO A 41 -13.87 12.48 5.46
C PRO A 41 -13.65 13.13 4.09
N ALA A 42 -13.12 14.34 4.04
CA ALA A 42 -12.87 15.04 2.77
C ALA A 42 -11.52 14.69 2.16
N GLN A 43 -10.74 13.85 2.83
CA GLN A 43 -9.38 13.54 2.41
C GLN A 43 -9.22 12.07 2.10
N GLU A 44 -8.23 11.78 1.26
CA GLU A 44 -7.79 10.42 1.01
C GLU A 44 -6.27 10.38 0.94
N VAL A 45 -5.70 9.20 1.01
CA VAL A 45 -4.26 9.04 0.99
C VAL A 45 -3.73 9.18 -0.44
N GLY A 46 -2.70 10.00 -0.60
CA GLY A 46 -1.91 10.04 -1.81
C GLY A 46 -0.50 9.61 -1.49
N MET A 47 0.19 9.04 -2.45
CA MET A 47 1.58 8.65 -2.30
C MET A 47 2.46 9.44 -3.23
N GLY A 48 3.50 10.04 -2.65
CA GLY A 48 4.58 10.64 -3.41
C GLY A 48 5.79 9.72 -3.42
N PHE A 49 6.55 9.78 -4.50
CA PHE A 49 7.75 8.96 -4.66
C PHE A 49 8.88 9.87 -5.06
N THR A 50 9.94 9.91 -4.25
CA THR A 50 11.09 10.73 -4.58
C THR A 50 11.86 10.11 -5.74
N GLY A 51 12.45 10.96 -6.55
CA GLY A 51 13.26 10.50 -7.68
C GLY A 51 12.46 10.08 -8.91
N THR A 52 11.15 10.31 -8.94
CA THR A 52 10.32 10.03 -10.10
C THR A 52 9.59 11.30 -10.52
N ALA A 53 9.14 11.32 -11.78
CA ALA A 53 8.32 12.40 -12.28
C ALA A 53 6.82 12.15 -12.10
N ALA A 54 6.46 11.07 -11.44
CA ALA A 54 5.06 10.66 -11.36
C ALA A 54 4.19 11.57 -10.51
N GLY A 55 4.79 12.39 -9.63
CA GLY A 55 4.01 13.24 -8.74
C GLY A 55 3.34 12.42 -7.65
N VAL A 56 2.10 12.74 -7.35
CA VAL A 56 1.33 12.06 -6.31
C VAL A 56 0.36 11.10 -6.94
N LEU A 57 0.37 9.85 -6.48
CA LEU A 57 -0.59 8.84 -6.90
C LEU A 57 -1.67 8.69 -5.85
N ARG A 58 -2.91 8.63 -6.30
CA ARG A 58 -4.03 8.20 -5.46
C ARG A 58 -4.05 6.69 -5.51
N ILE A 59 -3.61 6.08 -4.44
CA ILE A 59 -3.34 4.64 -4.41
C ILE A 59 -4.64 3.85 -4.47
N GLU A 60 -4.69 2.88 -5.37
CA GLU A 60 -5.81 1.95 -5.50
C GLU A 60 -5.40 0.53 -5.15
N GLY A 61 -4.12 0.24 -5.14
CA GLY A 61 -3.63 -1.07 -4.77
C GLY A 61 -2.14 -1.11 -4.62
N LEU A 62 -1.70 -2.13 -3.91
CA LEU A 62 -0.29 -2.46 -3.74
C LEU A 62 -0.09 -3.92 -4.05
N GLY A 63 1.13 -4.28 -4.42
CA GLY A 63 1.47 -5.66 -4.61
C GLY A 63 2.95 -5.90 -4.38
N TYR A 64 3.33 -7.15 -4.49
CA TYR A 64 4.75 -7.50 -4.46
C TYR A 64 5.00 -8.72 -5.33
N PHE A 65 6.25 -8.87 -5.72
CA PHE A 65 6.71 -10.02 -6.48
C PHE A 65 8.02 -10.47 -5.84
N ASP A 66 8.03 -11.69 -5.36
CA ASP A 66 9.21 -12.21 -4.69
C ASP A 66 10.40 -12.28 -5.65
N PRO A 67 11.60 -12.03 -5.13
CA PRO A 67 11.91 -11.79 -3.72
C PRO A 67 11.95 -10.32 -3.34
N ASP A 68 11.89 -9.38 -4.30
CA ASP A 68 12.37 -8.05 -4.03
C ASP A 68 11.64 -6.92 -4.75
N ILE A 69 10.51 -7.17 -5.36
CA ILE A 69 9.76 -6.14 -6.09
C ILE A 69 8.49 -5.77 -5.32
N VAL A 70 8.22 -4.48 -5.23
CA VAL A 70 6.97 -3.94 -4.70
C VAL A 70 6.34 -3.07 -5.77
N THR A 71 5.04 -3.16 -5.92
CA THR A 71 4.31 -2.41 -6.94
C THR A 71 3.24 -1.55 -6.29
N PHE A 72 3.03 -0.38 -6.89
CA PHE A 72 2.02 0.57 -6.45
C PHE A 72 1.20 0.94 -7.67
N TYR A 73 -0.11 0.92 -7.56
CA TYR A 73 -0.92 1.34 -8.69
C TYR A 73 -2.09 2.19 -8.22
N GLY A 74 -2.47 3.09 -9.09
CA GLY A 74 -3.50 4.06 -8.83
C GLY A 74 -3.60 5.03 -9.98
N ARG A 75 -3.99 6.25 -9.66
CA ARG A 75 -4.12 7.30 -10.67
C ARG A 75 -3.31 8.51 -10.28
N ASP A 76 -2.68 9.12 -11.27
CA ASP A 76 -1.94 10.35 -11.03
C ASP A 76 -2.90 11.55 -10.94
N GLU A 77 -2.35 12.75 -10.84
CA GLU A 77 -3.16 13.96 -10.69
C GLU A 77 -4.04 14.22 -11.89
N GLY A 78 -3.65 13.75 -13.04
CA GLY A 78 -4.46 13.88 -14.26
C GLY A 78 -5.46 12.75 -14.46
N GLY A 79 -5.57 11.82 -13.52
CA GLY A 79 -6.47 10.69 -13.62
C GLY A 79 -5.92 9.54 -14.46
N VAL A 80 -4.66 9.58 -14.83
CA VAL A 80 -4.04 8.55 -15.66
C VAL A 80 -3.70 7.34 -14.80
N ARG A 81 -4.10 6.16 -15.26
CA ARG A 81 -3.73 4.91 -14.60
C ARG A 81 -2.22 4.77 -14.62
N THR A 82 -1.66 4.55 -13.44
CA THR A 82 -0.20 4.54 -13.27
C THR A 82 0.18 3.38 -12.39
N GLN A 83 1.21 2.69 -12.77
CA GLN A 83 1.81 1.64 -11.96
C GLN A 83 3.28 1.95 -11.78
N LEU A 84 3.73 1.90 -10.54
CA LEU A 84 5.13 2.06 -10.22
C LEU A 84 5.67 0.73 -9.73
N VAL A 85 6.78 0.32 -10.31
CA VAL A 85 7.44 -0.94 -9.97
C VAL A 85 8.79 -0.60 -9.38
N GLN A 86 9.05 -1.05 -8.16
CA GLN A 86 10.29 -0.70 -7.46
C GLN A 86 10.92 -1.93 -6.84
N HIS A 87 12.24 -1.94 -6.87
CA HIS A 87 13.01 -2.85 -6.04
C HIS A 87 12.90 -2.36 -4.59
N VAL A 88 12.90 -3.27 -3.62
CA VAL A 88 12.75 -2.88 -2.21
C VAL A 88 13.81 -1.91 -1.74
N THR A 89 15.00 -1.95 -2.32
CA THR A 89 16.07 -1.01 -1.96
C THR A 89 15.82 0.40 -2.46
N GLN A 90 14.85 0.59 -3.33
CA GLN A 90 14.51 1.89 -3.90
C GLN A 90 13.31 2.54 -3.22
N LEU A 91 12.72 1.88 -2.24
CA LEU A 91 11.53 2.39 -1.59
C LEU A 91 11.81 3.73 -0.93
N ASN A 92 10.99 4.71 -1.30
CA ASN A 92 11.09 6.05 -0.77
C ASN A 92 9.74 6.72 -0.96
N VAL A 93 8.84 6.51 0.00
CA VAL A 93 7.43 6.81 -0.13
C VAL A 93 7.03 7.87 0.86
N VAL A 94 6.29 8.87 0.38
CA VAL A 94 5.70 9.91 1.21
C VAL A 94 4.19 9.75 1.16
N LEU A 95 3.55 9.64 2.32
CA LEU A 95 2.09 9.59 2.41
C LEU A 95 1.58 11.02 2.58
N ARG A 96 0.54 11.36 1.85
CA ARG A 96 -0.03 12.70 1.88
C ARG A 96 -1.55 12.66 2.02
N ALA A 97 -2.08 13.59 2.78
CA ALA A 97 -3.52 13.79 2.89
C ALA A 97 -3.96 14.70 1.74
N VAL A 98 -4.66 14.15 0.78
CA VAL A 98 -5.10 14.92 -0.40
C VAL A 98 -6.62 15.00 -0.43
N ALA A 99 -7.14 16.05 -1.07
CA ALA A 99 -8.58 16.21 -1.20
C ALA A 99 -9.15 15.08 -2.04
N ARG A 100 -10.30 14.56 -1.65
CA ARG A 100 -10.98 13.52 -2.39
C ARG A 100 -11.48 14.06 -3.73
N VAL A 101 -11.37 13.21 -4.76
CA VAL A 101 -11.83 13.58 -6.09
C VAL A 101 -13.36 13.60 -6.17
N ALA A 102 -14.01 12.69 -5.46
CA ALA A 102 -15.47 12.56 -5.48
C ALA A 102 -16.00 12.67 -4.06
N PRO A 103 -16.04 13.88 -3.49
CA PRO A 103 -16.39 14.05 -2.08
C PRO A 103 -17.84 13.66 -1.74
N ALA A 104 -18.72 13.53 -2.73
CA ALA A 104 -20.08 13.10 -2.50
C ALA A 104 -20.20 11.60 -2.22
N GLU A 105 -19.19 10.84 -2.58
CA GLU A 105 -19.18 9.40 -2.34
C GLU A 105 -18.53 9.09 -0.99
N PRO A 106 -18.84 7.92 -0.40
CA PRO A 106 -18.15 7.52 0.82
C PRO A 106 -16.64 7.42 0.60
N PRO A 107 -15.82 7.76 1.60
CA PRO A 107 -14.38 7.63 1.47
C PRO A 107 -13.97 6.18 1.20
N ARG A 108 -13.05 6.00 0.27
CA ARG A 108 -12.41 4.69 0.08
C ARG A 108 -11.14 4.68 0.91
N ARG A 109 -11.08 3.74 1.82
CA ARG A 109 -9.93 3.59 2.71
C ARG A 109 -9.16 2.35 2.31
N ILE A 110 -8.24 2.55 1.37
CA ILE A 110 -7.51 1.45 0.75
C ILE A 110 -6.70 0.65 1.77
N GLY A 111 -6.14 1.32 2.77
CA GLY A 111 -5.36 0.64 3.79
C GLY A 111 -6.20 -0.28 4.65
N PHE A 112 -7.41 0.14 4.99
CA PHE A 112 -8.33 -0.72 5.74
C PHE A 112 -8.69 -1.96 4.93
N ARG A 113 -8.97 -1.78 3.63
CA ARG A 113 -9.32 -2.90 2.77
C ARG A 113 -8.14 -3.87 2.61
N LEU A 114 -6.96 -3.34 2.38
CA LEU A 114 -5.77 -4.18 2.21
C LEU A 114 -5.43 -4.92 3.49
N ALA A 115 -5.57 -4.27 4.64
CA ALA A 115 -5.31 -4.91 5.91
C ALA A 115 -6.34 -6.01 6.20
N ALA A 116 -7.59 -5.78 5.87
CA ALA A 116 -8.63 -6.79 6.03
C ALA A 116 -8.35 -8.00 5.15
N ASP A 117 -7.86 -7.78 3.92
CA ASP A 117 -7.52 -8.89 3.04
C ASP A 117 -6.36 -9.71 3.59
N LEU A 118 -5.40 -9.09 4.25
CA LEU A 118 -4.31 -9.83 4.90
C LEU A 118 -4.83 -10.75 6.00
N ASP A 119 -5.83 -10.29 6.75
CA ASP A 119 -6.39 -11.08 7.84
C ASP A 119 -7.32 -12.18 7.34
N ALA A 120 -8.02 -11.94 6.24
CA ALA A 120 -9.06 -12.84 5.75
C ALA A 120 -8.52 -13.96 4.88
N VAL A 121 -7.35 -13.80 4.30
CA VAL A 121 -6.82 -14.72 3.30
C VAL A 121 -5.65 -15.49 3.89
N PRO A 122 -5.64 -16.83 3.77
CA PRO A 122 -4.46 -17.60 4.19
C PRO A 122 -3.23 -17.20 3.38
N PRO A 123 -2.03 -17.48 3.87
CA PRO A 123 -0.81 -17.13 3.13
C PRO A 123 -0.86 -17.67 1.70
N GLN A 124 -0.51 -16.79 0.76
CA GLN A 124 -0.56 -17.10 -0.66
C GLN A 124 0.81 -17.48 -1.18
N PRO A 125 0.86 -18.25 -2.27
CA PRO A 125 2.12 -18.40 -2.99
C PRO A 125 2.66 -17.03 -3.37
N PRO A 126 3.94 -16.78 -3.12
CA PRO A 126 4.46 -15.42 -3.19
C PRO A 126 4.30 -14.72 -4.54
N ALA A 127 4.45 -15.43 -5.63
CA ALA A 127 4.51 -14.78 -6.92
C ALA A 127 3.20 -14.22 -7.43
N ARG A 128 2.12 -14.38 -6.68
CA ARG A 128 0.79 -14.05 -7.17
C ARG A 128 0.20 -12.81 -6.55
N VAL A 129 0.79 -12.34 -5.48
CA VAL A 129 0.16 -11.34 -4.64
C VAL A 129 0.25 -9.98 -5.30
N GLY A 130 -0.84 -9.23 -5.23
CA GLY A 130 -0.87 -7.86 -5.68
C GLY A 130 -0.87 -7.68 -7.17
N VAL A 131 -1.16 -8.70 -7.92
CA VAL A 131 -1.26 -8.58 -9.37
C VAL A 131 -2.49 -7.73 -9.68
N PRO A 132 -2.36 -6.70 -10.52
CA PRO A 132 -3.51 -5.88 -10.88
C PRO A 132 -4.57 -6.68 -11.60
N PRO A 133 -5.80 -6.32 -11.39
CA PRO A 133 -6.89 -6.97 -12.11
C PRO A 133 -6.82 -6.71 -13.60
#